data_df47d456f9b7bb6c93b4f1354f7da8cd
#
_entry.id   df47d456f9b7bb6c93b4f1354f7da8cd
#
_cell.length_a   1.000
_cell.length_b   1.000
_cell.length_c   1.000
_cell.angle_alpha   90.00
_cell.angle_beta   90.00
_cell.angle_gamma   90.00
#
_symmetry.space_group_name_H-M   'P 1'
#
loop_
_entity.id
_entity.type
_entity.pdbx_description
1 polymer ?
#
loop_
_entity_poly.entity_id
_entity_poly.type
_entity_poly.pdbx_seq_one_letter_code
_entity_poly.pdbx_strand_id
1 'polypeptide(L)'
;MNDVVTLRGHLGTAPERRATSKGTLLTSFRLATQSRRFDRDSGRWIDAGTNWYTVTAWRQLGERAFEALAKGDRVIVVGNLRIRDYERSDGTAGRSVEIDAEAIGPDLSQRAAQEQPAAPEQPREAPPQAPAPELSTSPQPSNAAWAAPGTEPHSSVLVESESAVVPF
;
A
#
# COMPACT_ATOMS: atom_id res chain seq x y z
N MET A 1 6.76 -34.20 0.35
CA MET A 1 7.16 -32.93 1.00
C MET A 1 6.81 -31.82 0.02
N ASN A 2 6.12 -30.78 0.45
CA ASN A 2 5.77 -29.63 -0.40
C ASN A 2 6.61 -28.45 0.06
N ASP A 3 7.33 -27.83 -0.85
CA ASP A 3 8.14 -26.65 -0.54
C ASP A 3 7.25 -25.42 -0.64
N VAL A 4 6.70 -24.99 0.48
CA VAL A 4 5.89 -23.78 0.56
C VAL A 4 6.80 -22.56 0.56
N VAL A 5 6.57 -21.63 -0.36
CA VAL A 5 7.32 -20.39 -0.50
C VAL A 5 6.39 -19.18 -0.43
N THR A 6 6.95 -18.07 0.03
CA THR A 6 6.29 -16.75 -0.03
C THR A 6 7.10 -15.84 -0.94
N LEU A 7 6.46 -15.32 -1.97
CA LEU A 7 7.08 -14.43 -2.95
C LEU A 7 6.41 -13.06 -2.94
N ARG A 8 7.20 -12.02 -3.06
CA ARG A 8 6.75 -10.64 -3.28
C ARG A 8 7.22 -10.16 -4.63
N GLY A 9 6.31 -9.62 -5.43
CA GLY A 9 6.70 -9.16 -6.76
C GLY A 9 5.60 -8.39 -7.48
N HIS A 10 5.82 -8.18 -8.77
CA HIS A 10 4.85 -7.53 -9.66
C HIS A 10 4.33 -8.53 -10.68
N LEU A 11 3.08 -8.38 -11.08
CA LEU A 11 2.56 -9.11 -12.22
C LEU A 11 3.22 -8.62 -13.50
N GLY A 12 4.01 -9.48 -14.13
CA GLY A 12 4.66 -9.19 -15.41
C GLY A 12 3.72 -9.30 -16.61
N THR A 13 2.67 -10.12 -16.49
CA THR A 13 1.61 -10.27 -17.48
C THR A 13 0.25 -10.07 -16.84
N ALA A 14 -0.77 -9.75 -17.63
CA ALA A 14 -2.15 -9.81 -17.18
C ALA A 14 -2.49 -11.27 -16.79
N PRO A 15 -3.36 -11.48 -15.79
CA PRO A 15 -3.88 -12.79 -15.48
C PRO A 15 -4.62 -13.41 -16.67
N GLU A 16 -4.33 -14.65 -16.97
CA GLU A 16 -4.98 -15.40 -18.04
C GLU A 16 -5.80 -16.53 -17.45
N ARG A 17 -7.09 -16.58 -17.81
CA ARG A 17 -7.97 -17.69 -17.41
C ARG A 17 -7.87 -18.82 -18.43
N ARG A 18 -7.74 -20.04 -17.92
CA ARG A 18 -7.68 -21.27 -18.72
C ARG A 18 -8.54 -22.36 -18.07
N ALA A 19 -8.94 -23.32 -18.86
CA ALA A 19 -9.57 -24.54 -18.37
C ALA A 19 -8.68 -25.75 -18.71
N THR A 20 -8.56 -26.65 -17.76
CA THR A 20 -7.90 -27.96 -18.03
C THR A 20 -8.82 -28.84 -18.89
N SER A 21 -8.27 -29.92 -19.47
CA SER A 21 -9.04 -30.93 -20.19
C SER A 21 -10.19 -31.55 -19.38
N LYS A 22 -10.10 -31.46 -18.05
CA LYS A 22 -11.13 -31.93 -17.10
C LYS A 22 -12.12 -30.83 -16.70
N GLY A 23 -12.08 -29.66 -17.35
CA GLY A 23 -12.98 -28.55 -17.06
C GLY A 23 -12.64 -27.74 -15.80
N THR A 24 -11.52 -28.03 -15.12
CA THR A 24 -11.12 -27.23 -13.93
C THR A 24 -10.58 -25.89 -14.38
N LEU A 25 -11.16 -24.82 -13.88
CA LEU A 25 -10.70 -23.44 -14.12
C LEU A 25 -9.44 -23.14 -13.33
N LEU A 26 -8.52 -22.46 -13.97
CA LEU A 26 -7.32 -21.91 -13.39
C LEU A 26 -7.01 -20.55 -13.99
N THR A 27 -6.29 -19.75 -13.23
CA THR A 27 -5.74 -18.47 -13.69
C THR A 27 -4.23 -18.51 -13.53
N SER A 28 -3.52 -18.13 -14.58
CA SER A 28 -2.05 -18.08 -14.55
C SER A 28 -1.53 -16.70 -14.94
N PHE A 29 -0.41 -16.31 -14.34
CA PHE A 29 0.31 -15.08 -14.66
C PHE A 29 1.81 -15.23 -14.37
N ARG A 30 2.61 -14.34 -14.96
CA ARG A 30 4.05 -14.25 -14.67
C ARG A 30 4.26 -13.28 -13.50
N LEU A 31 5.01 -13.72 -12.50
CA LEU A 31 5.43 -12.91 -11.36
C LEU A 31 6.92 -12.57 -11.52
N ALA A 32 7.23 -11.28 -11.47
CA ALA A 32 8.58 -10.76 -11.46
C ALA A 32 8.99 -10.38 -10.04
N THR A 33 10.03 -10.99 -9.51
CA THR A 33 10.62 -10.61 -8.22
C THR A 33 11.99 -10.01 -8.43
N GLN A 34 12.22 -8.83 -7.85
CA GLN A 34 13.49 -8.13 -7.94
C GLN A 34 14.46 -8.66 -6.88
N SER A 35 15.60 -9.16 -7.32
CA SER A 35 16.68 -9.58 -6.43
C SER A 35 17.64 -8.41 -6.23
N ARG A 36 17.90 -8.03 -4.98
CA ARG A 36 18.89 -7.01 -4.64
C ARG A 36 20.01 -7.64 -3.81
N ARG A 37 21.22 -7.29 -4.13
CA ARG A 37 22.41 -7.72 -3.40
C ARG A 37 23.15 -6.50 -2.87
N PHE A 38 23.60 -6.56 -1.62
CA PHE A 38 24.49 -5.56 -1.08
C PHE A 38 25.91 -5.81 -1.59
N ASP A 39 26.43 -4.82 -2.32
CA ASP A 39 27.82 -4.85 -2.79
C ASP A 39 28.72 -4.22 -1.72
N ARG A 40 29.62 -5.02 -1.16
CA ARG A 40 30.52 -4.60 -0.08
C ARG A 40 31.59 -3.63 -0.56
N ASP A 41 31.99 -3.72 -1.81
CA ASP A 41 33.05 -2.89 -2.37
C ASP A 41 32.57 -1.46 -2.62
N SER A 42 31.34 -1.31 -3.11
CA SER A 42 30.72 -0.01 -3.35
C SER A 42 29.88 0.50 -2.17
N GLY A 43 29.60 -0.33 -1.17
CA GLY A 43 28.74 0.01 -0.03
C GLY A 43 27.27 0.25 -0.40
N ARG A 44 26.81 -0.25 -1.54
CA ARG A 44 25.47 0.02 -2.09
C ARG A 44 24.69 -1.25 -2.37
N TRP A 45 23.36 -1.12 -2.35
CA TRP A 45 22.47 -2.15 -2.87
C TRP A 45 22.42 -2.05 -4.38
N ILE A 46 22.86 -3.13 -5.05
CA ILE A 46 22.81 -3.27 -6.49
C ILE A 46 21.67 -4.22 -6.90
N ASP A 47 21.12 -3.98 -8.09
CA ASP A 47 20.16 -4.90 -8.68
C ASP A 47 20.89 -6.18 -9.14
N ALA A 48 20.49 -7.31 -8.58
CA ALA A 48 21.06 -8.63 -8.90
C ALA A 48 20.25 -9.37 -9.97
N GLY A 49 19.25 -8.69 -10.55
CA GLY A 49 18.41 -9.24 -11.62
C GLY A 49 16.97 -9.51 -11.20
N THR A 50 16.18 -9.95 -12.16
CA THR A 50 14.77 -10.28 -11.98
C THR A 50 14.58 -11.77 -12.10
N ASN A 51 13.98 -12.37 -11.08
CA ASN A 51 13.54 -13.77 -11.14
C ASN A 51 12.10 -13.82 -11.63
N TRP A 52 11.83 -14.79 -12.50
CA TRP A 52 10.53 -14.97 -13.12
C TRP A 52 9.89 -16.29 -12.70
N TYR A 53 8.67 -16.19 -12.20
CA TYR A 53 7.86 -17.33 -11.78
C TYR A 53 6.57 -17.40 -12.58
N THR A 54 6.09 -18.60 -12.85
CA THR A 54 4.73 -18.81 -13.36
C THR A 54 3.85 -19.14 -12.16
N VAL A 55 2.91 -18.27 -11.84
CA VAL A 55 1.95 -18.49 -10.75
C VAL A 55 0.67 -19.05 -11.34
N THR A 56 0.17 -20.13 -10.73
CA THR A 56 -1.10 -20.76 -11.08
C THR A 56 -2.01 -20.76 -9.87
N ALA A 57 -3.17 -20.15 -10.01
CA ALA A 57 -4.22 -20.14 -9.01
C ALA A 57 -5.40 -20.99 -9.50
N TRP A 58 -5.88 -21.90 -8.68
CA TRP A 58 -6.88 -22.88 -9.03
C TRP A 58 -8.27 -22.51 -8.52
N ARG A 59 -9.30 -22.92 -9.26
CA ARG A 59 -10.70 -22.83 -8.85
C ARG A 59 -11.08 -21.40 -8.41
N GLN A 60 -11.72 -21.26 -7.26
CA GLN A 60 -12.19 -19.99 -6.72
C GLN A 60 -11.07 -18.94 -6.51
N LEU A 61 -9.87 -19.36 -6.08
CA LEU A 61 -8.74 -18.45 -5.97
C LEU A 61 -8.35 -17.89 -7.33
N GLY A 62 -8.37 -18.75 -8.38
CA GLY A 62 -8.10 -18.33 -9.74
C GLY A 62 -9.12 -17.34 -10.28
N GLU A 63 -10.40 -17.55 -10.03
CA GLU A 63 -11.46 -16.63 -10.43
C GLU A 63 -11.28 -15.25 -9.80
N ARG A 64 -11.09 -15.22 -8.48
CA ARG A 64 -10.85 -13.97 -7.74
C ARG A 64 -9.57 -13.26 -8.18
N ALA A 65 -8.50 -14.00 -8.44
CA ALA A 65 -7.25 -13.43 -8.94
C ALA A 65 -7.42 -12.80 -10.33
N PHE A 66 -8.22 -13.42 -11.20
CA PHE A 66 -8.51 -12.88 -12.52
C PHE A 66 -9.30 -11.57 -12.46
N GLU A 67 -10.24 -11.46 -11.53
CA GLU A 67 -11.10 -10.28 -11.37
C GLU A 67 -10.40 -9.12 -10.65
N ALA A 68 -9.52 -9.44 -9.69
CA ALA A 68 -8.95 -8.45 -8.78
C ALA A 68 -7.56 -7.96 -9.18
N LEU A 69 -6.83 -8.67 -10.06
CA LEU A 69 -5.43 -8.38 -10.37
C LEU A 69 -5.26 -7.90 -11.81
N ALA A 70 -4.35 -6.96 -11.98
CA ALA A 70 -3.94 -6.45 -13.28
C ALA A 70 -2.42 -6.54 -13.47
N LYS A 71 -1.95 -6.45 -14.73
CA LYS A 71 -0.52 -6.35 -15.03
C LYS A 71 0.08 -5.13 -14.32
N GLY A 72 1.19 -5.33 -13.65
CA GLY A 72 1.90 -4.30 -12.90
C GLY A 72 1.56 -4.26 -11.41
N ASP A 73 0.48 -4.93 -10.98
CA ASP A 73 0.12 -4.97 -9.57
C ASP A 73 1.21 -5.64 -8.73
N ARG A 74 1.40 -5.10 -7.53
CA ARG A 74 2.27 -5.70 -6.52
C ARG A 74 1.49 -6.66 -5.66
N VAL A 75 2.00 -7.86 -5.55
CA VAL A 75 1.35 -8.95 -4.82
C VAL A 75 2.30 -9.71 -3.93
N ILE A 76 1.72 -10.33 -2.92
CA ILE A 76 2.33 -11.38 -2.12
C ILE A 76 1.63 -12.68 -2.50
N VAL A 77 2.41 -13.68 -2.88
CA VAL A 77 1.92 -15.00 -3.26
C VAL A 77 2.51 -16.02 -2.29
N VAL A 78 1.66 -16.83 -1.71
CA VAL A 78 2.04 -18.01 -0.92
C VAL A 78 1.60 -19.24 -1.68
N GLY A 79 2.48 -20.24 -1.81
CA GLY A 79 2.13 -21.45 -2.53
C GLY A 79 3.27 -22.46 -2.62
N ASN A 80 3.00 -23.56 -3.27
CA ASN A 80 3.91 -24.69 -3.44
C ASN A 80 4.82 -24.45 -4.65
N LEU A 81 6.13 -24.50 -4.42
CA LEU A 81 7.14 -24.38 -5.46
C LEU A 81 7.25 -25.71 -6.24
N ARG A 82 7.25 -25.60 -7.57
CA ARG A 82 7.57 -26.69 -8.50
C ARG A 82 8.60 -26.24 -9.50
N ILE A 83 9.65 -26.99 -9.63
CA ILE A 83 10.68 -26.77 -10.63
C ILE A 83 10.53 -27.87 -11.68
N ARG A 84 10.37 -27.48 -12.94
CA ARG A 84 10.28 -28.41 -14.07
C ARG A 84 11.36 -28.09 -15.07
N ASP A 85 12.13 -29.11 -15.40
CA ASP A 85 13.04 -29.04 -16.52
C ASP A 85 12.27 -29.42 -17.79
N TYR A 86 12.48 -28.68 -18.87
CA TYR A 86 11.88 -28.93 -20.18
C TYR A 86 12.89 -28.69 -21.27
N GLU A 87 12.70 -29.36 -22.36
CA GLU A 87 13.50 -29.18 -23.57
C GLU A 87 12.75 -28.27 -24.54
N ARG A 88 13.44 -27.24 -25.02
CA ARG A 88 12.89 -26.34 -26.05
C ARG A 88 12.93 -27.04 -27.40
N SER A 89 12.15 -26.51 -28.35
CA SER A 89 12.11 -27.01 -29.73
C SER A 89 13.47 -26.95 -30.47
N ASP A 90 14.41 -26.16 -29.95
CA ASP A 90 15.79 -26.04 -30.45
C ASP A 90 16.76 -27.02 -29.77
N GLY A 91 16.26 -27.94 -28.94
CA GLY A 91 17.08 -28.95 -28.23
C GLY A 91 17.77 -28.39 -26.97
N THR A 92 17.56 -27.13 -26.62
CA THR A 92 18.15 -26.53 -25.40
C THR A 92 17.32 -26.84 -24.16
N ALA A 93 17.99 -27.25 -23.06
CA ALA A 93 17.33 -27.47 -21.78
C ALA A 93 16.87 -26.12 -21.20
N GLY A 94 15.65 -26.08 -20.77
CA GLY A 94 15.07 -24.94 -20.06
C GLY A 94 14.57 -25.36 -18.68
N ARG A 95 14.43 -24.40 -17.77
CA ARG A 95 13.86 -24.63 -16.44
C ARG A 95 12.70 -23.69 -16.21
N SER A 96 11.54 -24.23 -15.87
CA SER A 96 10.36 -23.50 -15.47
C SER A 96 10.23 -23.55 -13.96
N VAL A 97 10.06 -22.40 -13.35
CA VAL A 97 9.79 -22.28 -11.91
C VAL A 97 8.32 -21.88 -11.77
N GLU A 98 7.55 -22.80 -11.24
CA GLU A 98 6.10 -22.70 -11.13
C GLU A 98 5.69 -22.64 -9.66
N ILE A 99 4.66 -21.86 -9.37
CA ILE A 99 4.07 -21.73 -8.03
C ILE A 99 2.60 -22.11 -8.13
N ASP A 100 2.20 -23.17 -7.45
CA ASP A 100 0.79 -23.46 -7.23
C ASP A 100 0.32 -22.62 -6.04
N ALA A 101 -0.40 -21.53 -6.31
CA ALA A 101 -0.79 -20.56 -5.29
C ALA A 101 -1.87 -21.11 -4.35
N GLU A 102 -1.64 -20.95 -3.07
CA GLU A 102 -2.60 -21.22 -1.98
C GLU A 102 -3.26 -19.91 -1.51
N ALA A 103 -2.51 -18.80 -1.51
CA ALA A 103 -3.02 -17.48 -1.19
C ALA A 103 -2.34 -16.40 -2.05
N ILE A 104 -3.11 -15.39 -2.42
CA ILE A 104 -2.64 -14.22 -3.15
C ILE A 104 -3.29 -13.00 -2.53
N GLY A 105 -2.50 -11.95 -2.28
CA GLY A 105 -2.99 -10.68 -1.76
C GLY A 105 -2.19 -9.50 -2.28
N PRO A 106 -2.73 -8.27 -2.24
CA PRO A 106 -1.99 -7.08 -2.61
C PRO A 106 -0.87 -6.78 -1.62
N ASP A 107 0.29 -6.38 -2.12
CA ASP A 107 1.39 -5.89 -1.28
C ASP A 107 1.18 -4.40 -0.98
N LEU A 108 0.71 -4.09 0.22
CA LEU A 108 0.42 -2.73 0.66
C LEU A 108 1.66 -1.96 1.11
N SER A 109 2.82 -2.61 1.25
CA SER A 109 4.04 -1.98 1.79
C SER A 109 4.59 -0.85 0.90
N GLN A 110 4.21 -0.83 -0.37
CA GLN A 110 4.61 0.19 -1.36
C GLN A 110 3.45 0.60 -2.28
N ARG A 111 2.25 0.56 -1.78
CA ARG A 111 1.13 1.17 -2.49
C ARG A 111 1.36 2.69 -2.50
N ALA A 112 2.20 3.16 -3.45
CA ALA A 112 2.11 4.54 -3.89
C ALA A 112 0.65 4.74 -4.25
N ALA A 113 0.07 5.81 -3.72
CA ALA A 113 -1.31 6.20 -3.95
C ALA A 113 -1.66 6.04 -5.45
N GLN A 114 -2.19 4.90 -5.83
CA GLN A 114 -3.10 4.87 -6.94
C GLN A 114 -4.28 5.68 -6.41
N GLU A 115 -4.42 6.85 -6.97
CA GLU A 115 -5.59 7.69 -6.80
C GLU A 115 -6.79 6.77 -6.88
N GLN A 116 -7.35 6.51 -5.73
CA GLN A 116 -8.68 5.95 -5.65
C GLN A 116 -9.53 6.96 -6.43
N PRO A 117 -10.17 6.59 -7.56
CA PRO A 117 -11.09 7.53 -8.19
C PRO A 117 -11.98 8.01 -7.07
N ALA A 118 -11.94 9.31 -6.83
CA ALA A 118 -12.76 9.93 -5.81
C ALA A 118 -14.17 9.39 -6.01
N ALA A 119 -14.67 8.66 -5.02
CA ALA A 119 -16.08 8.34 -5.00
C ALA A 119 -16.81 9.67 -5.28
N PRO A 120 -17.76 9.71 -6.22
CA PRO A 120 -18.47 10.94 -6.50
C PRO A 120 -18.95 11.49 -5.16
N GLU A 121 -18.41 12.66 -4.79
CA GLU A 121 -18.90 13.39 -3.62
C GLU A 121 -20.41 13.53 -3.82
N GLN A 122 -21.15 12.73 -3.09
CA GLN A 122 -22.57 13.00 -2.92
C GLN A 122 -22.63 14.42 -2.35
N PRO A 123 -23.38 15.35 -2.96
CA PRO A 123 -23.54 16.68 -2.40
C PRO A 123 -23.97 16.49 -0.95
N ARG A 124 -23.10 16.91 -0.03
CA ARG A 124 -23.49 17.01 1.37
C ARG A 124 -24.62 18.02 1.39
N GLU A 125 -25.82 17.52 1.53
CA GLU A 125 -26.99 18.32 1.83
C GLU A 125 -26.63 19.21 3.01
N ALA A 126 -26.57 20.51 2.77
CA ALA A 126 -26.26 21.48 3.79
C ALA A 126 -27.30 21.32 4.91
N PRO A 127 -26.92 21.30 6.18
CA PRO A 127 -27.88 21.24 7.26
C PRO A 127 -28.84 22.42 7.13
N PRO A 128 -30.16 22.24 7.38
CA PRO A 128 -31.14 23.28 7.25
C PRO A 128 -30.73 24.46 8.11
N GLN A 129 -30.55 25.64 7.49
CA GLN A 129 -30.29 26.88 8.18
C GLN A 129 -31.50 27.16 9.06
N ALA A 130 -31.30 27.23 10.38
CA ALA A 130 -32.28 27.74 11.31
C ALA A 130 -32.62 29.17 10.93
N PRO A 131 -33.88 29.58 10.98
CA PRO A 131 -34.28 30.97 10.65
C PRO A 131 -33.62 31.94 11.60
N ALA A 132 -33.02 32.97 11.01
CA ALA A 132 -32.41 34.08 11.76
C ALA A 132 -33.48 34.79 12.61
N PRO A 133 -33.16 35.13 13.88
CA PRO A 133 -34.06 35.97 14.65
C PRO A 133 -34.06 37.40 14.09
N GLU A 134 -35.26 37.89 13.81
CA GLU A 134 -35.51 39.27 13.38
C GLU A 134 -34.99 40.27 14.39
N LEU A 135 -34.21 41.23 13.89
CA LEU A 135 -33.79 42.44 14.62
C LEU A 135 -34.99 43.28 14.96
N SER A 136 -35.36 43.31 16.22
CA SER A 136 -36.16 44.38 16.76
C SER A 136 -35.30 45.59 17.12
N THR A 137 -35.65 46.70 16.50
CA THR A 137 -35.11 48.04 16.55
C THR A 137 -35.19 48.66 17.96
N SER A 138 -34.05 49.16 18.45
CA SER A 138 -33.80 50.42 19.20
C SER A 138 -34.54 50.69 20.52
N PRO A 139 -34.05 51.61 21.42
CA PRO A 139 -33.05 52.66 21.20
C PRO A 139 -31.94 52.79 22.27
N GLN A 140 -30.87 53.48 21.91
CA GLN A 140 -29.88 54.05 22.83
C GLN A 140 -30.50 55.06 23.83
N PRO A 141 -29.90 55.27 25.03
CA PRO A 141 -29.15 56.49 25.24
C PRO A 141 -27.82 56.38 26.02
N SER A 142 -26.86 57.08 25.49
CA SER A 142 -25.89 58.05 26.10
C SER A 142 -25.31 57.82 27.49
N ASN A 143 -23.97 57.93 27.48
CA ASN A 143 -23.11 58.63 28.48
C ASN A 143 -22.75 57.90 29.77
N ALA A 144 -21.52 57.69 29.94
CA ALA A 144 -20.59 58.38 30.82
C ALA A 144 -19.35 57.54 31.10
N ALA A 145 -18.26 58.06 30.62
CA ALA A 145 -17.01 58.25 31.32
C ALA A 145 -16.83 57.50 32.65
N TRP A 146 -15.73 56.70 32.67
CA TRP A 146 -14.79 56.73 33.79
C TRP A 146 -13.41 56.22 33.36
N ALA A 147 -12.46 57.06 33.65
CA ALA A 147 -11.04 57.01 33.39
C ALA A 147 -10.30 55.86 34.12
N ALA A 148 -9.20 55.53 33.54
CA ALA A 148 -8.07 54.78 34.14
C ALA A 148 -7.56 55.46 35.44
N PRO A 149 -6.59 54.99 36.21
CA PRO A 149 -5.31 54.41 35.73
C PRO A 149 -4.65 53.33 36.65
N GLY A 150 -3.54 52.82 36.19
CA GLY A 150 -2.38 52.51 37.04
C GLY A 150 -2.07 51.01 37.17
N THR A 151 -1.01 50.61 36.72
CA THR A 151 0.34 50.48 37.24
C THR A 151 0.93 49.12 36.93
N GLU A 152 2.01 49.14 36.22
CA GLU A 152 3.05 48.11 36.02
C GLU A 152 3.75 47.73 37.37
N PRO A 153 4.85 46.99 37.33
CA PRO A 153 5.25 45.69 36.81
C PRO A 153 5.91 44.87 37.92
N HIS A 154 6.26 43.61 37.65
CA HIS A 154 7.41 42.92 38.27
C HIS A 154 7.63 41.63 37.48
N SER A 155 8.73 41.51 36.70
CA SER A 155 10.10 41.28 37.07
C SER A 155 10.38 39.85 37.59
N SER A 156 11.11 39.13 36.72
CA SER A 156 12.15 38.17 36.99
C SER A 156 11.89 37.02 37.98
N VAL A 157 12.18 35.79 37.53
CA VAL A 157 13.34 35.02 38.05
C VAL A 157 13.67 33.88 37.10
N LEU A 158 14.89 33.89 36.65
CA LEU A 158 15.69 32.76 36.17
C LEU A 158 15.83 31.73 37.29
N VAL A 159 15.70 30.46 36.96
CA VAL A 159 16.47 29.41 37.60
C VAL A 159 16.93 28.40 36.56
N GLU A 160 18.19 28.42 36.41
CA GLU A 160 19.15 27.49 35.84
C GLU A 160 19.34 26.31 36.80
N SER A 161 19.51 25.13 36.28
CA SER A 161 20.40 24.06 36.74
C SER A 161 19.88 22.73 36.19
N GLU A 162 20.66 22.11 35.40
CA GLU A 162 21.87 21.36 35.56
C GLU A 162 21.70 19.84 35.46
N SER A 163 22.36 19.30 34.50
CA SER A 163 23.02 17.99 34.35
C SER A 163 22.51 16.80 35.17
N ALA A 164 22.20 15.73 34.47
CA ALA A 164 22.73 14.41 34.81
C ALA A 164 22.84 13.50 33.60
N VAL A 165 24.04 13.34 33.14
CA VAL A 165 24.58 12.22 32.37
C VAL A 165 24.62 10.99 33.28
N VAL A 166 24.13 9.84 32.85
CA VAL A 166 24.71 8.52 33.19
C VAL A 166 24.45 7.53 32.07
N PRO A 167 25.46 6.77 31.66
CA PRO A 167 25.42 5.78 30.58
C PRO A 167 25.12 4.37 31.10
N PHE A 168 24.51 3.57 30.25
CA PHE A 168 24.88 2.16 30.03
C PHE A 168 24.31 1.71 28.66
#